data_c3486a32a0c3e8bd0e09a6d49a369c83
#
_entry.id   c3486a32a0c3e8bd0e09a6d49a369c83
#
_cell.length_a   1.000
_cell.length_b   1.000
_cell.length_c   1.000
_cell.angle_alpha   90.00
_cell.angle_beta   90.00
_cell.angle_gamma   90.00
#
_symmetry.space_group_name_H-M   'P 1'
#
loop_
_entity.id
_entity.type
_entity.pdbx_description
1 polymer ?
#
loop_
_entity_poly.entity_id
_entity_poly.type
_entity_poly.pdbx_seq_one_letter_code
_entity_poly.pdbx_strand_id
1 'polypeptide(L)'
;MNSSHDITLTPQEQALIMRLKSFRVPEMAHILEEQLKDPNADLNTFMERMTTMVDAEWQARADKRFNRLMKEAHLRYPAADLDETIYCPERQLDTQTIEQLSTCHWIEEGKNLIVTGSSASGKTYLINAFCVTAMKQSKSVKYIKANTLMSEMEQTRIKSTNLDYLNKLTKLDLLVIDDFGLMDLDLDKCRDLFEV
;
A
#
# COMPACT_ATOMS: atom_id res chain seq x y z
N MET A 1 -1.70 6.09 47.82
CA MET A 1 -1.56 4.63 47.75
C MET A 1 -2.67 4.17 46.81
N ASN A 2 -2.39 4.11 45.51
CA ASN A 2 -3.34 3.56 44.51
C ASN A 2 -3.10 2.07 44.43
N SER A 3 -4.00 1.29 45.01
CA SER A 3 -4.07 -0.15 44.80
C SER A 3 -4.59 -0.35 43.41
N SER A 4 -3.71 -0.63 42.44
CA SER A 4 -4.12 -1.24 41.18
C SER A 4 -4.70 -2.63 41.52
N HIS A 5 -6.02 -2.72 41.54
CA HIS A 5 -6.69 -4.01 41.56
C HIS A 5 -6.37 -4.67 40.21
N ASP A 6 -5.46 -5.64 40.22
CA ASP A 6 -5.27 -6.55 39.09
C ASP A 6 -6.57 -7.33 38.93
N ILE A 7 -7.43 -6.90 38.01
CA ILE A 7 -8.69 -7.60 37.68
C ILE A 7 -8.31 -8.92 37.01
N THR A 8 -8.46 -10.00 37.73
CA THR A 8 -8.17 -11.35 37.23
C THR A 8 -9.34 -11.83 36.38
N LEU A 9 -9.06 -12.12 35.11
CA LEU A 9 -10.06 -12.65 34.17
C LEU A 9 -10.60 -14.02 34.59
N THR A 10 -11.88 -14.19 34.44
CA THR A 10 -12.54 -15.47 34.68
C THR A 10 -12.11 -16.53 33.63
N PRO A 11 -12.24 -17.83 33.93
CA PRO A 11 -11.94 -18.90 32.97
C PRO A 11 -12.75 -18.79 31.65
N GLN A 12 -13.99 -18.29 31.74
CA GLN A 12 -14.84 -18.07 30.54
C GLN A 12 -14.31 -16.93 29.66
N GLU A 13 -13.91 -15.84 30.26
CA GLU A 13 -13.30 -14.69 29.54
C GLU A 13 -11.99 -15.07 28.88
N GLN A 14 -11.12 -15.79 29.57
CA GLN A 14 -9.88 -16.32 29.03
C GLN A 14 -10.13 -17.25 27.83
N ALA A 15 -11.12 -18.13 27.93
CA ALA A 15 -11.50 -19.04 26.86
C ALA A 15 -12.03 -18.27 25.64
N LEU A 16 -12.80 -17.19 25.85
CA LEU A 16 -13.30 -16.33 24.76
C LEU A 16 -12.15 -15.62 24.04
N ILE A 17 -11.20 -15.03 24.78
CA ILE A 17 -10.01 -14.39 24.24
C ILE A 17 -9.18 -15.39 23.41
N MET A 18 -8.99 -16.61 23.90
CA MET A 18 -8.27 -17.66 23.16
C MET A 18 -8.99 -18.03 21.86
N ARG A 19 -10.33 -18.11 21.86
CA ARG A 19 -11.12 -18.38 20.65
C ARG A 19 -10.96 -17.27 19.62
N LEU A 20 -11.01 -15.99 20.02
CA LEU A 20 -10.78 -14.86 19.11
C LEU A 20 -9.38 -14.93 18.48
N LYS A 21 -8.35 -15.25 19.27
CA LYS A 21 -6.99 -15.46 18.75
C LYS A 21 -6.94 -16.62 17.73
N SER A 22 -7.67 -17.71 17.98
CA SER A 22 -7.74 -18.85 17.06
C SER A 22 -8.46 -18.51 15.75
N PHE A 23 -9.41 -17.56 15.75
CA PHE A 23 -10.07 -17.02 14.56
C PHE A 23 -9.21 -16.00 13.80
N ARG A 24 -7.97 -15.78 14.23
CA ARG A 24 -7.04 -14.83 13.62
C ARG A 24 -7.54 -13.38 13.67
N VAL A 25 -8.15 -13.00 14.78
CA VAL A 25 -8.54 -11.62 15.12
C VAL A 25 -7.88 -11.19 16.43
N PRO A 26 -6.54 -11.07 16.45
CA PRO A 26 -5.78 -10.84 17.68
C PRO A 26 -6.04 -9.46 18.28
N GLU A 27 -6.28 -8.43 17.48
CA GLU A 27 -6.55 -7.08 17.98
C GLU A 27 -7.91 -6.99 18.66
N MET A 28 -8.94 -7.66 18.12
CA MET A 28 -10.23 -7.80 18.82
C MET A 28 -10.05 -8.49 20.16
N ALA A 29 -9.22 -9.54 20.21
CA ALA A 29 -8.94 -10.27 21.46
C ALA A 29 -8.21 -9.38 22.47
N HIS A 30 -7.28 -8.54 22.01
CA HIS A 30 -6.54 -7.59 22.84
C HIS A 30 -7.47 -6.51 23.42
N ILE A 31 -8.25 -5.84 22.57
CA ILE A 31 -9.20 -4.80 23.02
C ILE A 31 -10.27 -5.39 23.96
N LEU A 32 -10.76 -6.62 23.70
CA LEU A 32 -11.68 -7.29 24.63
C LEU A 32 -11.01 -7.50 26.00
N GLU A 33 -9.77 -7.96 26.03
CA GLU A 33 -9.02 -8.15 27.28
C GLU A 33 -8.85 -6.83 28.05
N GLU A 34 -8.54 -5.72 27.36
CA GLU A 34 -8.47 -4.40 27.97
C GLU A 34 -9.83 -3.95 28.52
N GLN A 35 -10.92 -4.11 27.77
CA GLN A 35 -12.27 -3.76 28.21
C GLN A 35 -12.72 -4.57 29.43
N LEU A 36 -12.35 -5.85 29.53
CA LEU A 36 -12.68 -6.69 30.67
C LEU A 36 -11.91 -6.30 31.94
N LYS A 37 -10.75 -5.66 31.78
CA LYS A 37 -9.93 -5.17 32.91
C LYS A 37 -10.23 -3.72 33.27
N ASP A 38 -10.98 -3.00 32.45
CA ASP A 38 -11.35 -1.60 32.69
C ASP A 38 -12.62 -1.52 33.57
N PRO A 39 -12.54 -1.02 34.82
CA PRO A 39 -13.70 -0.87 35.71
C PRO A 39 -14.75 0.13 35.15
N ASN A 40 -14.39 0.97 34.18
CA ASN A 40 -15.29 1.93 33.56
C ASN A 40 -15.87 1.44 32.21
N ALA A 41 -15.54 0.23 31.78
CA ALA A 41 -16.00 -0.31 30.52
C ALA A 41 -17.54 -0.31 30.36
N ASP A 42 -18.25 -0.46 31.48
CA ASP A 42 -19.73 -0.46 31.51
C ASP A 42 -20.36 0.93 31.28
N LEU A 43 -19.59 1.99 31.28
CA LEU A 43 -20.06 3.33 30.89
C LEU A 43 -20.28 3.42 29.37
N ASN A 44 -19.64 2.56 28.58
CA ASN A 44 -19.81 2.47 27.15
C ASN A 44 -20.89 1.43 26.81
N THR A 45 -21.69 1.76 25.81
CA THR A 45 -22.69 0.82 25.30
C THR A 45 -22.04 -0.40 24.65
N PHE A 46 -22.78 -1.48 24.52
CA PHE A 46 -22.30 -2.69 23.82
C PHE A 46 -21.83 -2.35 22.37
N MET A 47 -22.56 -1.48 21.67
CA MET A 47 -22.22 -1.09 20.31
C MET A 47 -20.90 -0.32 20.24
N GLU A 48 -20.65 0.62 21.14
CA GLU A 48 -19.39 1.36 21.20
C GLU A 48 -18.20 0.43 21.47
N ARG A 49 -18.35 -0.48 22.44
CA ARG A 49 -17.32 -1.48 22.78
C ARG A 49 -17.03 -2.41 21.60
N MET A 50 -18.07 -2.89 20.93
CA MET A 50 -17.93 -3.76 19.75
C MET A 50 -17.28 -3.01 18.58
N THR A 51 -17.69 -1.76 18.32
CA THR A 51 -17.11 -0.93 17.26
C THR A 51 -15.62 -0.75 17.49
N THR A 52 -15.19 -0.40 18.71
CA THR A 52 -13.77 -0.25 19.04
C THR A 52 -12.96 -1.53 18.75
N MET A 53 -13.51 -2.70 19.07
CA MET A 53 -12.85 -3.99 18.79
C MET A 53 -12.71 -4.25 17.28
N VAL A 54 -13.78 -4.02 16.52
CA VAL A 54 -13.82 -4.25 15.07
C VAL A 54 -12.90 -3.27 14.35
N ASP A 55 -12.94 -2.01 14.72
CA ASP A 55 -12.10 -0.97 14.11
C ASP A 55 -10.62 -1.22 14.36
N ALA A 56 -10.22 -1.65 15.55
CA ALA A 56 -8.85 -2.01 15.87
C ALA A 56 -8.33 -3.15 14.96
N GLU A 57 -9.10 -4.22 14.80
CA GLU A 57 -8.74 -5.33 13.93
C GLU A 57 -8.70 -4.91 12.45
N TRP A 58 -9.66 -4.09 12.02
CA TRP A 58 -9.72 -3.56 10.66
C TRP A 58 -8.47 -2.73 10.34
N GLN A 59 -8.12 -1.80 11.24
CA GLN A 59 -6.95 -0.92 11.07
C GLN A 59 -5.66 -1.73 11.04
N ALA A 60 -5.47 -2.66 11.99
CA ALA A 60 -4.28 -3.50 12.03
C ALA A 60 -4.11 -4.34 10.74
N ARG A 61 -5.20 -4.82 10.15
CA ARG A 61 -5.16 -5.51 8.86
C ARG A 61 -4.82 -4.58 7.70
N ALA A 62 -5.37 -3.38 7.70
CA ALA A 62 -5.04 -2.35 6.70
C ALA A 62 -3.55 -1.98 6.77
N ASP A 63 -3.02 -1.73 7.96
CA ASP A 63 -1.61 -1.40 8.18
C ASP A 63 -0.68 -2.55 7.76
N LYS A 64 -1.04 -3.78 8.11
CA LYS A 64 -0.27 -4.96 7.69
C LYS A 64 -0.26 -5.13 6.17
N ARG A 65 -1.39 -4.88 5.51
CA ARG A 65 -1.49 -4.92 4.05
C ARG A 65 -0.64 -3.82 3.43
N PHE A 66 -0.78 -2.57 3.90
CA PHE A 66 0.00 -1.44 3.43
C PHE A 66 1.51 -1.69 3.57
N ASN A 67 1.96 -2.13 4.75
CA ASN A 67 3.37 -2.44 5.00
C ASN A 67 3.92 -3.54 4.08
N ARG A 68 3.10 -4.54 3.73
CA ARG A 68 3.48 -5.57 2.76
C ARG A 68 3.60 -4.97 1.36
N LEU A 69 2.61 -4.21 0.90
CA LEU A 69 2.62 -3.56 -0.42
C LEU A 69 3.83 -2.63 -0.56
N MET A 70 4.14 -1.84 0.47
CA MET A 70 5.32 -0.97 0.49
C MET A 70 6.64 -1.73 0.30
N LYS A 71 6.77 -2.91 0.92
CA LYS A 71 7.97 -3.75 0.75
C LYS A 71 8.08 -4.33 -0.66
N GLU A 72 6.94 -4.72 -1.26
CA GLU A 72 6.88 -5.34 -2.58
C GLU A 72 7.03 -4.31 -3.72
N ALA A 73 6.67 -3.05 -3.49
CA ALA A 73 6.68 -1.99 -4.49
C ALA A 73 8.07 -1.52 -4.90
N HIS A 74 9.09 -1.66 -4.06
CA HIS A 74 10.47 -1.21 -4.28
C HIS A 74 10.60 0.27 -4.65
N LEU A 75 9.82 1.14 -3.99
CA LEU A 75 9.83 2.58 -4.26
C LEU A 75 11.21 3.21 -3.99
N ARG A 76 11.59 4.18 -4.83
CA ARG A 76 12.79 5.00 -4.61
C ARG A 76 12.62 5.97 -3.44
N TYR A 77 11.39 6.51 -3.28
CA TYR A 77 11.01 7.44 -2.21
C TYR A 77 9.79 6.88 -1.45
N PRO A 78 9.99 5.91 -0.53
CA PRO A 78 8.88 5.27 0.17
C PRO A 78 8.13 6.19 1.14
N ALA A 79 8.74 7.31 1.53
CA ALA A 79 8.14 8.34 2.38
C ALA A 79 7.52 9.51 1.57
N ALA A 80 7.43 9.40 0.23
CA ALA A 80 6.85 10.46 -0.58
C ALA A 80 5.36 10.63 -0.26
N ASP A 81 4.92 11.89 -0.13
CA ASP A 81 3.52 12.23 0.14
C ASP A 81 3.04 13.31 -0.85
N LEU A 82 1.80 13.19 -1.30
CA LEU A 82 1.17 14.20 -2.17
C LEU A 82 0.94 15.52 -1.44
N ASP A 83 0.68 15.46 -0.12
CA ASP A 83 0.46 16.66 0.70
C ASP A 83 1.73 17.53 0.82
N GLU A 84 2.91 16.93 0.62
CA GLU A 84 4.19 17.64 0.55
C GLU A 84 4.50 18.21 -0.84
N THR A 85 3.59 18.08 -1.80
CA THR A 85 3.83 18.54 -3.17
C THR A 85 3.88 20.08 -3.22
N ILE A 86 5.03 20.62 -3.67
CA ILE A 86 5.21 22.06 -3.82
C ILE A 86 4.60 22.48 -5.16
N TYR A 87 3.57 23.31 -5.09
CA TYR A 87 2.92 23.93 -6.23
C TYR A 87 3.55 25.31 -6.46
N CYS A 88 4.39 25.43 -7.50
CA CYS A 88 4.94 26.69 -7.93
C CYS A 88 4.76 26.85 -9.45
N PRO A 89 4.66 28.09 -9.99
CA PRO A 89 4.39 28.34 -11.41
C PRO A 89 5.38 27.66 -12.35
N GLU A 90 6.64 27.53 -11.94
CA GLU A 90 7.70 26.92 -12.72
C GLU A 90 7.50 25.42 -12.94
N ARG A 91 6.78 24.75 -12.04
CA ARG A 91 6.48 23.32 -12.15
C ARG A 91 5.28 23.02 -13.01
N GLN A 92 4.43 24.01 -13.28
CA GLN A 92 3.21 23.88 -14.09
C GLN A 92 2.32 22.69 -13.63
N LEU A 93 2.29 22.43 -12.33
CA LEU A 93 1.44 21.40 -11.74
C LEU A 93 0.07 22.03 -11.44
N ASP A 94 -0.97 21.48 -12.05
CA ASP A 94 -2.34 21.85 -11.76
C ASP A 94 -2.86 21.08 -10.55
N THR A 95 -3.27 21.82 -9.51
CA THR A 95 -3.78 21.25 -8.25
C THR A 95 -5.00 20.36 -8.50
N GLN A 96 -5.94 20.77 -9.34
CA GLN A 96 -7.15 19.98 -9.61
C GLN A 96 -6.80 18.65 -10.28
N THR A 97 -5.86 18.66 -11.21
CA THR A 97 -5.36 17.43 -11.86
C THR A 97 -4.72 16.48 -10.82
N ILE A 98 -3.89 17.01 -9.93
CA ILE A 98 -3.25 16.20 -8.87
C ILE A 98 -4.30 15.63 -7.92
N GLU A 99 -5.29 16.42 -7.50
CA GLU A 99 -6.40 15.96 -6.66
C GLU A 99 -7.22 14.86 -7.34
N GLN A 100 -7.55 15.01 -8.63
CA GLN A 100 -8.25 13.98 -9.40
C GLN A 100 -7.42 12.69 -9.50
N LEU A 101 -6.13 12.79 -9.78
CA LEU A 101 -5.25 11.63 -9.87
C LEU A 101 -5.06 10.94 -8.50
N SER A 102 -5.10 11.69 -7.39
CA SER A 102 -4.98 11.14 -6.03
C SER A 102 -6.14 10.22 -5.63
N THR A 103 -7.29 10.32 -6.30
CA THR A 103 -8.40 9.38 -6.11
C THR A 103 -8.08 7.97 -6.59
N CYS A 104 -7.04 7.80 -7.40
CA CYS A 104 -6.63 6.53 -8.02
C CYS A 104 -7.70 5.87 -8.93
N HIS A 105 -8.79 6.57 -9.24
CA HIS A 105 -9.88 6.05 -10.08
C HIS A 105 -9.41 5.72 -11.51
N TRP A 106 -8.44 6.48 -12.03
CA TRP A 106 -7.81 6.22 -13.32
C TRP A 106 -7.14 4.84 -13.40
N ILE A 107 -6.66 4.27 -12.26
CA ILE A 107 -6.11 2.91 -12.19
C ILE A 107 -7.23 1.88 -12.41
N GLU A 108 -8.38 2.09 -11.79
CA GLU A 108 -9.55 1.19 -11.93
C GLU A 108 -10.12 1.22 -13.34
N GLU A 109 -10.05 2.38 -14.01
CA GLU A 109 -10.45 2.55 -15.40
C GLU A 109 -9.42 2.01 -16.40
N GLY A 110 -8.28 1.48 -15.95
CA GLY A 110 -7.21 0.98 -16.81
C GLY A 110 -6.52 2.06 -17.66
N LYS A 111 -6.54 3.31 -17.20
CA LYS A 111 -5.89 4.43 -17.89
C LYS A 111 -4.40 4.49 -17.61
N ASN A 112 -3.62 4.89 -18.60
CA ASN A 112 -2.19 5.13 -18.45
C ASN A 112 -1.92 6.59 -18.08
N LEU A 113 -0.96 6.81 -17.15
CA LEU A 113 -0.47 8.11 -16.76
C LEU A 113 0.97 8.29 -17.28
N ILE A 114 1.20 9.33 -18.09
CA ILE A 114 2.52 9.70 -18.59
C ILE A 114 2.93 11.00 -17.91
N VAL A 115 4.08 10.99 -17.21
CA VAL A 115 4.64 12.16 -16.55
C VAL A 115 5.90 12.59 -17.26
N THR A 116 5.88 13.78 -17.86
CA THR A 116 7.00 14.35 -18.60
C THR A 116 7.50 15.63 -17.94
N GLY A 117 8.73 16.03 -18.24
CA GLY A 117 9.32 17.27 -17.73
C GLY A 117 10.85 17.20 -17.67
N SER A 118 11.50 18.32 -17.36
CA SER A 118 12.95 18.44 -17.27
C SER A 118 13.57 17.54 -16.20
N SER A 119 14.85 17.24 -16.31
CA SER A 119 15.56 16.51 -15.26
C SER A 119 15.51 17.28 -13.93
N ALA A 120 15.50 16.57 -12.82
CA ALA A 120 15.43 17.13 -11.47
C ALA A 120 14.14 17.95 -11.14
N SER A 121 13.10 17.93 -12.00
CA SER A 121 11.82 18.62 -11.72
C SER A 121 10.93 17.95 -10.66
N GLY A 122 11.37 16.83 -10.06
CA GLY A 122 10.61 16.12 -9.02
C GLY A 122 9.63 15.07 -9.55
N LYS A 123 9.67 14.69 -10.84
CA LYS A 123 8.78 13.65 -11.43
C LYS A 123 8.78 12.36 -10.65
N THR A 124 9.96 11.82 -10.36
CA THR A 124 10.11 10.56 -9.64
C THR A 124 9.53 10.64 -8.22
N TYR A 125 9.70 11.78 -7.52
CA TYR A 125 9.07 11.98 -6.21
C TYR A 125 7.55 11.97 -6.32
N LEU A 126 6.98 12.74 -7.25
CA LEU A 126 5.54 12.83 -7.48
C LEU A 126 4.93 11.47 -7.82
N ILE A 127 5.56 10.70 -8.73
CA ILE A 127 5.11 9.35 -9.08
C ILE A 127 5.15 8.43 -7.85
N ASN A 128 6.20 8.49 -7.01
CA ASN A 128 6.28 7.70 -5.80
C ASN A 128 5.19 8.10 -4.80
N ALA A 129 4.83 9.39 -4.70
CA ALA A 129 3.72 9.84 -3.86
C ALA A 129 2.37 9.28 -4.35
N PHE A 130 2.12 9.22 -5.67
CA PHE A 130 0.95 8.51 -6.22
C PHE A 130 0.98 7.01 -5.91
N CYS A 131 2.14 6.36 -5.97
CA CYS A 131 2.27 4.96 -5.58
C CYS A 131 1.88 4.72 -4.12
N VAL A 132 2.37 5.58 -3.21
CA VAL A 132 2.01 5.50 -1.77
C VAL A 132 0.51 5.69 -1.59
N THR A 133 -0.10 6.68 -2.26
CA THR A 133 -1.55 6.93 -2.23
C THR A 133 -2.36 5.74 -2.76
N ALA A 134 -1.93 5.12 -3.86
CA ALA A 134 -2.56 3.92 -4.39
C ALA A 134 -2.48 2.74 -3.39
N MET A 135 -1.34 2.55 -2.73
CA MET A 135 -1.17 1.50 -1.73
C MET A 135 -1.97 1.75 -0.44
N LYS A 136 -2.16 3.03 -0.02
CA LYS A 136 -3.11 3.39 1.05
C LYS A 136 -4.54 2.93 0.71
N GLN A 137 -4.90 2.91 -0.58
CA GLN A 137 -6.16 2.35 -1.11
C GLN A 137 -6.08 0.85 -1.44
N SER A 138 -5.09 0.15 -0.90
CA SER A 138 -4.88 -1.30 -1.05
C SER A 138 -4.55 -1.77 -2.48
N LYS A 139 -4.14 -0.90 -3.39
CA LYS A 139 -3.69 -1.24 -4.74
C LYS A 139 -2.28 -1.84 -4.70
N SER A 140 -2.05 -2.89 -5.47
CA SER A 140 -0.72 -3.49 -5.65
C SER A 140 0.08 -2.67 -6.65
N VAL A 141 1.30 -2.27 -6.26
CA VAL A 141 2.16 -1.40 -7.06
C VAL A 141 3.53 -2.02 -7.23
N LYS A 142 4.11 -1.92 -8.40
CA LYS A 142 5.54 -2.17 -8.63
C LYS A 142 6.17 -0.95 -9.30
N TYR A 143 7.23 -0.42 -8.68
CA TYR A 143 8.08 0.60 -9.27
C TYR A 143 9.36 -0.04 -9.79
N ILE A 144 9.72 0.23 -11.04
CA ILE A 144 10.91 -0.31 -11.69
C ILE A 144 11.49 0.70 -12.68
N LYS A 145 12.80 0.73 -12.82
CA LYS A 145 13.44 1.47 -13.90
C LYS A 145 13.36 0.71 -15.21
N ALA A 146 13.17 1.41 -16.32
CA ALA A 146 13.03 0.81 -17.63
C ALA A 146 14.17 -0.18 -17.99
N ASN A 147 15.42 0.22 -17.77
CA ASN A 147 16.58 -0.66 -18.02
C ASN A 147 16.56 -1.91 -17.14
N THR A 148 16.11 -1.81 -15.89
CA THR A 148 16.00 -2.95 -14.97
C THR A 148 14.90 -3.90 -15.44
N LEU A 149 13.76 -3.38 -15.85
CA LEU A 149 12.65 -4.16 -16.41
C LEU A 149 13.13 -4.99 -17.60
N MET A 150 13.82 -4.37 -18.56
CA MET A 150 14.36 -5.07 -19.73
C MET A 150 15.34 -6.17 -19.34
N SER A 151 16.24 -5.88 -18.41
CA SER A 151 17.21 -6.87 -17.92
C SER A 151 16.52 -8.05 -17.20
N GLU A 152 15.48 -7.79 -16.42
CA GLU A 152 14.68 -8.85 -15.77
C GLU A 152 13.96 -9.69 -16.82
N MET A 153 13.37 -9.08 -17.84
CA MET A 153 12.68 -9.79 -18.93
C MET A 153 13.65 -10.70 -19.74
N GLU A 154 14.82 -10.19 -20.08
CA GLU A 154 15.85 -10.96 -20.76
C GLU A 154 16.32 -12.16 -19.92
N GLN A 155 16.58 -11.95 -18.63
CA GLN A 155 16.99 -13.01 -17.71
C GLN A 155 15.92 -14.09 -17.55
N THR A 156 14.63 -13.71 -17.49
CA THR A 156 13.53 -14.66 -17.37
C THR A 156 13.33 -15.45 -18.68
N ARG A 157 13.63 -14.83 -19.81
CA ARG A 157 13.62 -15.49 -21.12
C ARG A 157 14.71 -16.58 -21.20
N ILE A 158 15.93 -16.27 -20.79
CA ILE A 158 17.04 -17.22 -20.70
C ILE A 158 16.68 -18.40 -19.78
N LYS A 159 16.00 -18.13 -18.66
CA LYS A 159 15.58 -19.14 -17.66
C LYS A 159 14.28 -19.87 -18.03
N SER A 160 13.65 -19.54 -19.16
CA SER A 160 12.34 -20.07 -19.55
C SER A 160 11.21 -19.81 -18.54
N THR A 161 11.31 -18.72 -17.77
CA THR A 161 10.32 -18.31 -16.75
C THR A 161 9.59 -17.00 -17.13
N ASN A 162 9.65 -16.60 -18.39
CA ASN A 162 9.09 -15.35 -18.88
C ASN A 162 7.58 -15.26 -18.66
N LEU A 163 6.83 -16.33 -18.92
CA LEU A 163 5.38 -16.35 -18.70
C LEU A 163 5.00 -16.13 -17.24
N ASP A 164 5.75 -16.71 -16.29
CA ASP A 164 5.50 -16.52 -14.87
C ASP A 164 5.80 -15.08 -14.43
N TYR A 165 6.82 -14.46 -15.04
CA TYR A 165 7.17 -13.08 -14.77
C TYR A 165 6.11 -12.13 -15.31
N LEU A 166 5.67 -12.29 -16.57
CA LEU A 166 4.59 -11.51 -17.16
C LEU A 166 3.29 -11.67 -16.36
N ASN A 167 2.92 -12.91 -16.00
CA ASN A 167 1.76 -13.17 -15.17
C ASN A 167 1.83 -12.52 -13.77
N LYS A 168 3.01 -12.21 -13.26
CA LYS A 168 3.16 -11.41 -12.02
C LYS A 168 2.93 -9.93 -12.28
N LEU A 169 3.42 -9.41 -13.40
CA LEU A 169 3.22 -8.00 -13.77
C LEU A 169 1.75 -7.70 -14.07
N THR A 170 1.04 -8.59 -14.81
CA THR A 170 -0.38 -8.42 -15.15
C THR A 170 -1.33 -8.50 -13.95
N LYS A 171 -0.88 -9.00 -12.79
CA LYS A 171 -1.66 -9.02 -11.54
C LYS A 171 -1.52 -7.76 -10.71
N LEU A 172 -0.64 -6.84 -11.11
CA LEU A 172 -0.48 -5.55 -10.45
C LEU A 172 -1.62 -4.62 -10.84
N ASP A 173 -2.08 -3.81 -9.90
CA ASP A 173 -3.01 -2.72 -10.20
C ASP A 173 -2.27 -1.55 -10.88
N LEU A 174 -0.99 -1.34 -10.55
CA LEU A 174 -0.18 -0.26 -11.10
C LEU A 174 1.28 -0.72 -11.31
N LEU A 175 1.75 -0.66 -12.55
CA LEU A 175 3.17 -0.78 -12.90
C LEU A 175 3.72 0.62 -13.22
N VAL A 176 4.78 1.02 -12.52
CA VAL A 176 5.49 2.28 -12.77
C VAL A 176 6.84 2.00 -13.38
N ILE A 177 7.04 2.53 -14.60
CA ILE A 177 8.31 2.43 -15.33
C ILE A 177 8.96 3.82 -15.34
N ASP A 178 10.01 3.99 -14.55
CA ASP A 178 10.78 5.24 -14.47
C ASP A 178 11.98 5.24 -15.42
N ASP A 179 12.49 6.43 -15.72
CA ASP A 179 13.61 6.63 -16.63
C ASP A 179 13.38 6.08 -18.06
N PHE A 180 12.10 6.00 -18.50
CA PHE A 180 11.69 5.40 -19.76
C PHE A 180 12.37 6.03 -21.01
N GLY A 181 12.51 7.35 -21.02
CA GLY A 181 13.12 8.09 -22.15
C GLY A 181 14.65 8.02 -22.23
N LEU A 182 15.32 7.36 -21.29
CA LEU A 182 16.78 7.20 -21.25
C LEU A 182 17.26 5.85 -21.80
N MET A 183 16.36 5.09 -22.38
CA MET A 183 16.59 3.72 -22.85
C MET A 183 16.72 3.68 -24.36
N ASP A 184 17.76 3.00 -24.85
CA ASP A 184 17.85 2.65 -26.28
C ASP A 184 16.87 1.53 -26.58
N LEU A 185 15.79 1.86 -27.30
CA LEU A 185 14.76 0.92 -27.72
C LEU A 185 15.15 0.29 -29.05
N ASP A 186 15.55 -0.97 -29.03
CA ASP A 186 15.59 -1.82 -30.21
C ASP A 186 14.23 -2.54 -30.43
N LEU A 187 14.08 -3.22 -31.55
CA LEU A 187 12.82 -3.90 -31.89
C LEU A 187 12.41 -5.00 -30.89
N ASP A 188 13.39 -5.67 -30.30
CA ASP A 188 13.13 -6.76 -29.34
C ASP A 188 12.63 -6.18 -28.01
N LYS A 189 13.25 -5.11 -27.50
CA LYS A 189 12.78 -4.38 -26.33
C LYS A 189 11.41 -3.76 -26.52
N CYS A 190 11.13 -3.25 -27.75
CA CYS A 190 9.78 -2.75 -28.06
C CYS A 190 8.75 -3.87 -27.96
N ARG A 191 9.02 -5.07 -28.51
CA ARG A 191 8.11 -6.21 -28.36
C ARG A 191 7.88 -6.58 -26.91
N ASP A 192 8.94 -6.63 -26.12
CA ASP A 192 8.86 -6.94 -24.69
C ASP A 192 7.95 -5.95 -23.94
N LEU A 193 8.03 -4.67 -24.25
CA LEU A 193 7.15 -3.65 -23.68
C LEU A 193 5.68 -3.80 -24.08
N PHE A 194 5.40 -4.32 -25.26
CA PHE A 194 4.02 -4.59 -25.69
C PHE A 194 3.40 -5.83 -25.03
N GLU A 195 4.21 -6.69 -24.40
CA GLU A 195 3.74 -7.85 -23.65
C GLU A 195 3.38 -7.53 -22.20
N VAL A 196 3.75 -6.34 -21.68
CA VAL A 196 3.54 -5.86 -20.31
C VAL A 196 2.35 -4.92 -20.24
#